data_2debd8adf7a2ca4993544a37d47b8664
#
_entry.id   2debd8adf7a2ca4993544a37d47b8664
#
_cell.length_a   1.000
_cell.length_b   1.000
_cell.length_c   1.000
_cell.angle_alpha   90.00
_cell.angle_beta   90.00
_cell.angle_gamma   90.00
#
_symmetry.space_group_name_H-M   'P 1'
#
loop_
_entity.id
_entity.type
_entity.pdbx_description
1 polymer ?
#
loop_
_entity_poly.entity_id
_entity_poly.type
_entity_poly.pdbx_seq_one_letter_code
_entity_poly.pdbx_strand_id
1 'polypeptide(L)'
;LWYAIRAALAEAGTGAGEVGLVNTHGTATAYNDEMESKALHLAGLCGVPCNSLKPYFGHTLGASGVIESIVTVRELCEGTCFGVKGYAECGVPYPPDVSAAHREIRTDTALKTASGFGGCNAAVVFRRAAGSDAAPGNETAEGQGCGPNTGVQGGNDCLEAARARSGTAMSANDRARGKNAVGHGNPDTGEKAD
;
A
#
# COMPACT_ATOMS: atom_id res chain seq x y z
N LEU A 1 -3.49 2.97 10.57
CA LEU A 1 -3.21 3.08 9.14
C LEU A 1 -3.07 4.53 8.68
N TRP A 2 -3.96 5.43 9.05
CA TRP A 2 -3.87 6.86 8.68
C TRP A 2 -2.51 7.48 9.00
N TYR A 3 -1.92 7.21 10.16
CA TYR A 3 -0.57 7.69 10.48
C TYR A 3 0.51 7.18 9.53
N ALA A 4 0.41 5.91 9.09
CA ALA A 4 1.33 5.33 8.12
C ALA A 4 1.20 6.03 6.75
N ILE A 5 -0.03 6.27 6.29
CA ILE A 5 -0.30 7.01 5.04
C ILE A 5 0.30 8.42 5.12
N ARG A 6 0.03 9.17 6.18
CA ARG A 6 0.58 10.52 6.37
C ARG A 6 2.11 10.54 6.37
N ALA A 7 2.73 9.59 7.05
CA ALA A 7 4.18 9.49 7.12
C ALA A 7 4.78 9.20 5.74
N ALA A 8 4.20 8.26 4.99
CA ALA A 8 4.65 7.90 3.64
C ALA A 8 4.51 9.08 2.66
N LEU A 9 3.37 9.80 2.69
CA LEU A 9 3.17 10.98 1.86
C LEU A 9 4.15 12.11 2.19
N ALA A 10 4.37 12.37 3.49
CA ALA A 10 5.30 13.40 3.93
C ALA A 10 6.75 13.06 3.55
N GLU A 11 7.19 11.80 3.70
CA GLU A 11 8.52 11.34 3.32
C GLU A 11 8.73 11.41 1.80
N ALA A 12 7.69 11.10 1.02
CA ALA A 12 7.72 11.20 -0.44
C ALA A 12 7.65 12.66 -0.95
N GLY A 13 7.37 13.63 -0.08
CA GLY A 13 7.10 15.01 -0.48
C GLY A 13 5.89 15.11 -1.43
N THR A 14 4.86 14.29 -1.20
CA THR A 14 3.68 14.14 -2.06
C THR A 14 2.42 14.56 -1.31
N GLY A 15 1.60 15.39 -1.93
CA GLY A 15 0.25 15.70 -1.44
C GLY A 15 -0.75 14.61 -1.80
N ALA A 16 -1.84 14.50 -1.03
CA ALA A 16 -2.92 13.56 -1.33
C ALA A 16 -3.51 13.77 -2.74
N GLY A 17 -3.57 15.02 -3.22
CA GLY A 17 -4.05 15.36 -4.56
C GLY A 17 -3.16 14.91 -5.72
N GLU A 18 -1.94 14.47 -5.44
CA GLU A 18 -1.01 13.93 -6.46
C GLU A 18 -1.10 12.40 -6.58
N VAL A 19 -1.78 11.74 -5.63
CA VAL A 19 -2.00 10.29 -5.65
C VAL A 19 -3.16 10.00 -6.60
N GLY A 20 -2.92 9.24 -7.64
CA GLY A 20 -3.95 8.86 -8.62
C GLY A 20 -4.29 7.37 -8.65
N LEU A 21 -3.66 6.57 -7.80
CA LEU A 21 -3.98 5.16 -7.60
C LEU A 21 -3.75 4.78 -6.14
N VAL A 22 -4.69 4.05 -5.54
CA VAL A 22 -4.53 3.44 -4.22
C VAL A 22 -4.70 1.93 -4.32
N ASN A 23 -3.71 1.17 -3.88
CA ASN A 23 -3.84 -0.26 -3.65
C ASN A 23 -3.95 -0.52 -2.15
N THR A 24 -5.12 -1.00 -1.70
CA THR A 24 -5.39 -1.27 -0.29
C THR A 24 -4.93 -2.66 0.13
N HIS A 25 -4.84 -2.88 1.43
CA HIS A 25 -4.70 -4.22 1.99
C HIS A 25 -5.92 -5.07 1.66
N GLY A 26 -7.14 -4.54 1.84
CA GLY A 26 -8.41 -5.03 1.30
C GLY A 26 -8.64 -6.53 1.44
N THR A 27 -8.99 -6.98 2.65
CA THR A 27 -9.18 -8.41 2.97
C THR A 27 -10.62 -8.90 2.81
N ALA A 28 -11.55 -8.03 2.47
CA ALA A 28 -13.01 -8.29 2.45
C ALA A 28 -13.52 -8.74 3.84
N THR A 29 -12.96 -8.18 4.90
CA THR A 29 -13.41 -8.38 6.27
C THR A 29 -13.90 -7.07 6.86
N ALA A 30 -15.04 -7.08 7.55
CA ALA A 30 -15.74 -5.87 7.99
C ALA A 30 -14.84 -4.89 8.75
N TYR A 31 -14.12 -5.34 9.76
CA TYR A 31 -13.28 -4.45 10.59
C TYR A 31 -12.08 -3.88 9.84
N ASN A 32 -11.41 -4.68 9.00
CA ASN A 32 -10.29 -4.19 8.23
C ASN A 32 -10.73 -3.18 7.19
N ASP A 33 -11.76 -3.49 6.43
CA ASP A 33 -12.23 -2.64 5.35
C ASP A 33 -12.82 -1.32 5.88
N GLU A 34 -13.52 -1.37 7.02
CA GLU A 34 -13.97 -0.16 7.72
C GLU A 34 -12.79 0.71 8.18
N MET A 35 -11.78 0.10 8.77
CA MET A 35 -10.56 0.80 9.22
C MET A 35 -9.81 1.43 8.05
N GLU A 36 -9.67 0.71 6.93
CA GLU A 36 -9.00 1.22 5.73
C GLU A 36 -9.79 2.37 5.10
N SER A 37 -11.11 2.21 4.94
CA SER A 37 -11.99 3.24 4.37
C SER A 37 -11.92 4.55 5.19
N LYS A 38 -11.94 4.45 6.51
CA LYS A 38 -11.78 5.59 7.41
C LYS A 38 -10.40 6.24 7.29
N ALA A 39 -9.34 5.43 7.15
CA ALA A 39 -7.99 5.95 6.99
C ALA A 39 -7.81 6.69 5.66
N LEU A 40 -8.37 6.18 4.57
CA LEU A 40 -8.39 6.84 3.26
C LEU A 40 -9.20 8.14 3.30
N HIS A 41 -10.37 8.13 3.96
CA HIS A 41 -11.18 9.32 4.15
C HIS A 41 -10.41 10.43 4.87
N LEU A 42 -9.79 10.11 6.00
CA LEU A 42 -8.99 11.05 6.78
C LEU A 42 -7.74 11.57 6.04
N ALA A 43 -7.27 10.81 5.06
CA ALA A 43 -6.15 11.18 4.19
C ALA A 43 -6.58 11.97 2.94
N GLY A 44 -7.90 12.13 2.70
CA GLY A 44 -8.43 12.81 1.51
C GLY A 44 -8.33 11.98 0.23
N LEU A 45 -8.33 10.66 0.33
CA LEU A 45 -8.08 9.73 -0.78
C LEU A 45 -9.32 8.94 -1.24
N CYS A 46 -10.52 9.19 -0.71
CA CYS A 46 -11.73 8.42 -1.09
C CYS A 46 -12.11 8.53 -2.58
N GLY A 47 -11.81 9.65 -3.23
CA GLY A 47 -12.09 9.86 -4.66
C GLY A 47 -10.99 9.38 -5.61
N VAL A 48 -9.93 8.76 -5.08
CA VAL A 48 -8.83 8.23 -5.88
C VAL A 48 -9.17 6.81 -6.31
N PRO A 49 -8.99 6.42 -7.60
CA PRO A 49 -9.13 5.04 -8.06
C PRO A 49 -8.43 4.06 -7.12
N CYS A 50 -9.21 3.12 -6.61
CA CYS A 50 -8.78 2.23 -5.54
C CYS A 50 -9.06 0.77 -5.88
N ASN A 51 -8.13 -0.11 -5.55
CA ASN A 51 -8.34 -1.54 -5.67
C ASN A 51 -7.73 -2.35 -4.52
N SER A 52 -8.06 -3.65 -4.53
CA SER A 52 -7.36 -4.70 -3.80
C SER A 52 -7.08 -5.86 -4.75
N LEU A 53 -5.90 -6.42 -4.65
CA LEU A 53 -5.45 -7.51 -5.52
C LEU A 53 -5.66 -8.89 -4.92
N LYS A 54 -6.13 -8.96 -3.66
CA LYS A 54 -6.37 -10.25 -2.98
C LYS A 54 -7.40 -11.15 -3.65
N PRO A 55 -8.45 -10.64 -4.35
CA PRO A 55 -9.34 -11.49 -5.11
C PRO A 55 -8.68 -12.28 -6.25
N TYR A 56 -7.50 -11.86 -6.70
CA TYR A 56 -6.71 -12.54 -7.73
C TYR A 56 -5.71 -13.55 -7.17
N PHE A 57 -5.02 -13.18 -6.10
CA PHE A 57 -3.86 -13.94 -5.58
C PHE A 57 -4.13 -14.61 -4.23
N GLY A 58 -5.25 -14.29 -3.58
CA GLY A 58 -5.48 -14.63 -2.18
C GLY A 58 -4.63 -13.77 -1.23
N HIS A 59 -4.76 -14.01 0.05
CA HIS A 59 -3.93 -13.38 1.06
C HIS A 59 -2.64 -14.19 1.25
N THR A 60 -1.57 -13.74 0.62
CA THR A 60 -0.27 -14.42 0.63
C THR A 60 0.58 -14.10 1.87
N LEU A 61 -0.06 -13.65 2.96
CA LEU A 61 0.55 -13.35 4.27
C LEU A 61 1.78 -12.41 4.14
N GLY A 62 2.96 -12.86 4.55
CA GLY A 62 4.18 -12.07 4.49
C GLY A 62 4.61 -11.63 3.08
N ALA A 63 4.18 -12.34 2.03
CA ALA A 63 4.47 -11.99 0.64
C ALA A 63 3.48 -10.97 0.05
N SER A 64 2.34 -10.70 0.71
CA SER A 64 1.25 -9.85 0.20
C SER A 64 1.75 -8.46 -0.19
N GLY A 65 2.52 -7.82 0.69
CA GLY A 65 3.03 -6.48 0.44
C GLY A 65 3.89 -6.39 -0.81
N VAL A 66 4.74 -7.39 -1.04
CA VAL A 66 5.66 -7.42 -2.20
C VAL A 66 4.90 -7.70 -3.48
N ILE A 67 4.07 -8.75 -3.52
CA ILE A 67 3.30 -9.13 -4.72
C ILE A 67 2.39 -7.98 -5.16
N GLU A 68 1.64 -7.41 -4.22
CA GLU A 68 0.72 -6.31 -4.49
C GLU A 68 1.48 -5.04 -4.92
N SER A 69 2.67 -4.77 -4.37
CA SER A 69 3.51 -3.65 -4.79
C SER A 69 4.01 -3.81 -6.23
N ILE A 70 4.45 -5.00 -6.62
CA ILE A 70 4.88 -5.28 -8.01
C ILE A 70 3.74 -4.99 -8.99
N VAL A 71 2.52 -5.46 -8.67
CA VAL A 71 1.35 -5.21 -9.52
C VAL A 71 0.97 -3.73 -9.53
N THR A 72 1.01 -3.03 -8.38
CA THR A 72 0.76 -1.58 -8.32
C THR A 72 1.72 -0.78 -9.20
N VAL A 73 3.00 -1.16 -9.23
CA VAL A 73 3.98 -0.55 -10.14
C VAL A 73 3.63 -0.83 -11.61
N ARG A 74 3.18 -2.05 -11.92
CA ARG A 74 2.69 -2.39 -13.27
C ARG A 74 1.47 -1.57 -13.66
N GLU A 75 0.51 -1.39 -12.76
CA GLU A 75 -0.67 -0.54 -12.98
C GLU A 75 -0.28 0.90 -13.34
N LEU A 76 0.72 1.47 -12.62
CA LEU A 76 1.26 2.79 -12.95
C LEU A 76 1.90 2.82 -14.34
N CYS A 77 2.71 1.81 -14.68
CA CYS A 77 3.37 1.73 -15.98
C CYS A 77 2.38 1.58 -17.13
N GLU A 78 1.31 0.80 -16.92
CA GLU A 78 0.31 0.52 -17.93
C GLU A 78 -0.82 1.57 -17.98
N GLY A 79 -0.85 2.50 -17.03
CA GLY A 79 -1.90 3.50 -16.93
C GLY A 79 -3.28 2.90 -16.65
N THR A 80 -3.33 1.80 -15.89
CA THR A 80 -4.55 1.04 -15.65
C THR A 80 -4.72 0.71 -14.18
N CYS A 81 -5.85 1.06 -13.59
CA CYS A 81 -6.30 0.55 -12.31
C CYS A 81 -7.09 -0.75 -12.53
N PHE A 82 -6.62 -1.86 -12.00
CA PHE A 82 -7.32 -3.13 -12.15
C PHE A 82 -8.60 -3.16 -11.32
N GLY A 83 -9.66 -3.68 -11.95
CA GLY A 83 -10.93 -3.89 -11.26
C GLY A 83 -10.83 -4.93 -10.17
N VAL A 84 -11.61 -4.79 -9.11
CA VAL A 84 -11.65 -5.75 -8.01
C VAL A 84 -12.58 -6.90 -8.38
N LYS A 85 -12.02 -8.08 -8.58
CA LYS A 85 -12.79 -9.28 -8.95
C LYS A 85 -13.82 -9.61 -7.87
N GLY A 86 -15.08 -9.73 -8.27
CA GLY A 86 -16.19 -10.05 -7.38
C GLY A 86 -16.74 -8.86 -6.58
N TYR A 87 -16.26 -7.64 -6.82
CA TYR A 87 -16.86 -6.45 -6.23
C TYR A 87 -18.25 -6.19 -6.79
N ALA A 88 -19.24 -6.07 -5.91
CA ALA A 88 -20.64 -5.82 -6.27
C ALA A 88 -21.12 -4.49 -5.68
N GLU A 89 -20.90 -4.28 -4.38
CA GLU A 89 -21.33 -3.09 -3.66
C GLU A 89 -20.38 -2.71 -2.53
N CYS A 90 -20.44 -1.44 -2.14
CA CYS A 90 -19.63 -0.93 -1.05
C CYS A 90 -20.33 -1.15 0.29
N GLY A 91 -19.67 -1.86 1.20
CA GLY A 91 -20.18 -2.15 2.55
C GLY A 91 -19.53 -1.35 3.67
N VAL A 92 -18.81 -0.24 3.34
CA VAL A 92 -18.06 0.56 4.34
C VAL A 92 -18.60 1.98 4.47
N PRO A 93 -18.44 2.63 5.65
CA PRO A 93 -19.00 3.95 5.91
C PRO A 93 -18.44 5.09 5.05
N TYR A 94 -17.18 4.96 4.62
CA TYR A 94 -16.48 5.95 3.79
C TYR A 94 -16.08 5.31 2.46
N PRO A 95 -16.98 5.27 1.46
CA PRO A 95 -16.75 4.53 0.22
C PRO A 95 -15.50 5.01 -0.51
N PRO A 96 -14.48 4.16 -0.71
CA PRO A 96 -13.40 4.44 -1.65
C PRO A 96 -13.90 4.24 -3.08
N ASP A 97 -13.20 4.83 -4.04
CA ASP A 97 -13.53 4.71 -5.46
C ASP A 97 -13.08 3.36 -6.05
N VAL A 98 -13.85 2.31 -5.77
CA VAL A 98 -13.61 0.93 -6.22
C VAL A 98 -14.50 0.59 -7.40
N SER A 99 -13.97 -0.17 -8.36
CA SER A 99 -14.69 -0.67 -9.53
C SER A 99 -14.47 -2.16 -9.75
N ALA A 100 -15.47 -2.88 -10.25
CA ALA A 100 -15.31 -4.25 -10.72
C ALA A 100 -14.60 -4.33 -12.08
N ALA A 101 -14.66 -3.25 -12.89
CA ALA A 101 -14.03 -3.18 -14.20
C ALA A 101 -12.66 -2.50 -14.11
N HIS A 102 -11.74 -2.89 -14.98
CA HIS A 102 -10.50 -2.17 -15.21
C HIS A 102 -10.80 -0.76 -15.70
N ARG A 103 -10.00 0.22 -15.23
CA ARG A 103 -10.15 1.63 -15.62
C ARG A 103 -8.81 2.23 -16.03
N GLU A 104 -8.83 3.02 -17.10
CA GLU A 104 -7.68 3.84 -17.46
C GLU A 104 -7.44 4.89 -16.36
N ILE A 105 -6.17 5.07 -15.98
CA ILE A 105 -5.73 6.11 -15.06
C ILE A 105 -4.58 6.89 -15.68
N ARG A 106 -4.50 8.19 -15.33
CA ARG A 106 -3.41 9.08 -15.77
C ARG A 106 -2.74 9.65 -14.54
N THR A 107 -1.79 8.91 -14.03
CA THR A 107 -1.05 9.31 -12.83
C THR A 107 0.34 8.72 -12.85
N ASP A 108 1.26 9.42 -12.20
CA ASP A 108 2.62 8.95 -11.95
C ASP A 108 2.82 8.48 -10.50
N THR A 109 1.77 8.58 -9.66
CA THR A 109 1.92 8.34 -8.23
C THR A 109 0.83 7.40 -7.72
N ALA A 110 1.25 6.34 -7.06
CA ALA A 110 0.39 5.39 -6.36
C ALA A 110 0.75 5.27 -4.88
N LEU A 111 -0.25 4.98 -4.07
CA LEU A 111 -0.12 4.61 -2.68
C LEU A 111 -0.49 3.14 -2.49
N LYS A 112 0.37 2.38 -1.85
CA LYS A 112 0.11 1.01 -1.39
C LYS A 112 0.01 0.97 0.12
N THR A 113 -1.05 0.37 0.66
CA THR A 113 -1.22 0.15 2.10
C THR A 113 -1.15 -1.33 2.47
N ALA A 114 -0.67 -1.62 3.66
CA ALA A 114 -0.68 -2.96 4.22
C ALA A 114 -0.98 -2.90 5.72
N SER A 115 -1.79 -3.86 6.18
CA SER A 115 -2.15 -4.01 7.60
C SER A 115 -1.81 -5.42 8.06
N GLY A 116 -1.14 -5.52 9.19
CA GLY A 116 -0.77 -6.79 9.82
C GLY A 116 -1.41 -6.95 11.18
N PHE A 117 -1.51 -8.20 11.65
CA PHE A 117 -1.99 -8.49 12.99
C PHE A 117 -1.14 -7.79 14.06
N GLY A 118 -1.81 -7.40 15.15
CA GLY A 118 -1.15 -6.67 16.23
C GLY A 118 -1.03 -5.17 16.00
N GLY A 119 -1.68 -4.61 14.97
CA GLY A 119 -1.72 -3.17 14.71
C GLY A 119 -0.52 -2.65 13.91
N CYS A 120 0.24 -3.52 13.27
CA CYS A 120 1.26 -3.15 12.31
C CYS A 120 0.61 -2.60 11.04
N ASN A 121 0.88 -1.34 10.72
CA ASN A 121 0.39 -0.71 9.49
C ASN A 121 1.56 -0.11 8.73
N ALA A 122 1.59 -0.32 7.42
CA ALA A 122 2.57 0.24 6.51
C ALA A 122 1.89 0.94 5.34
N ALA A 123 2.57 1.94 4.77
CA ALA A 123 2.19 2.57 3.52
C ALA A 123 3.46 2.88 2.73
N VAL A 124 3.38 2.76 1.41
CA VAL A 124 4.48 3.06 0.48
C VAL A 124 3.93 3.90 -0.66
N VAL A 125 4.65 4.95 -1.02
CA VAL A 125 4.37 5.76 -2.21
C VAL A 125 5.30 5.30 -3.33
N PHE A 126 4.72 4.96 -4.48
CA PHE A 126 5.43 4.71 -5.72
C PHE A 126 5.25 5.89 -6.65
N ARG A 127 6.34 6.30 -7.31
CA ARG A 127 6.28 7.36 -8.32
C ARG A 127 7.05 6.94 -9.55
N ARG A 128 6.46 7.15 -10.74
CA ARG A 128 7.15 6.97 -12.00
C ARG A 128 8.28 7.99 -12.12
N ALA A 129 9.44 7.55 -12.57
CA ALA A 129 10.55 8.49 -12.81
C ALA A 129 10.23 9.41 -13.99
N ALA A 130 10.59 10.68 -13.86
CA ALA A 130 10.48 11.63 -14.98
C ALA A 130 11.36 11.17 -16.15
N GLY A 131 10.79 11.10 -17.36
CA GLY A 131 11.52 10.69 -18.56
C GLY A 131 11.34 9.23 -18.98
N SER A 132 10.53 8.44 -18.28
CA SER A 132 10.13 7.09 -18.73
C SER A 132 8.89 7.14 -19.64
N ASP A 133 8.96 7.92 -20.73
CA ASP A 133 7.86 8.05 -21.71
C ASP A 133 7.80 6.83 -22.64
N ALA A 134 7.80 5.63 -22.10
CA ALA A 134 7.37 4.45 -22.82
C ALA A 134 5.98 4.06 -22.33
N ALA A 135 4.95 4.66 -22.90
CA ALA A 135 3.69 3.92 -23.03
C ALA A 135 4.06 2.58 -23.69
N PRO A 136 3.72 1.43 -23.11
CA PRO A 136 3.93 0.17 -23.80
C PRO A 136 3.13 0.24 -25.09
N GLY A 137 3.87 0.29 -26.22
CA GLY A 137 3.24 0.12 -27.54
C GLY A 137 2.42 -1.16 -27.46
N ASN A 138 1.20 -1.08 -27.96
CA ASN A 138 0.30 -2.19 -28.13
C ASN A 138 0.91 -3.13 -29.21
N GLU A 139 1.93 -3.89 -28.85
CA GLU A 139 2.38 -5.01 -29.65
C GLU A 139 1.35 -6.13 -29.43
N THR A 140 0.40 -6.19 -30.36
CA THR A 140 -0.45 -7.36 -30.56
C THR A 140 0.47 -8.58 -30.68
N ALA A 141 0.48 -9.40 -29.64
CA ALA A 141 1.14 -10.71 -29.68
C ALA A 141 0.37 -11.58 -30.67
N GLU A 142 0.69 -11.46 -31.96
CA GLU A 142 0.38 -12.51 -32.92
C GLU A 142 1.26 -13.72 -32.58
N GLY A 143 0.60 -14.85 -32.43
CA GLY A 143 1.14 -16.09 -31.91
C GLY A 143 2.45 -16.53 -32.58
N GLN A 144 3.50 -16.65 -31.78
CA GLN A 144 4.65 -17.46 -32.11
C GLN A 144 4.90 -18.47 -31.00
N GLY A 145 4.98 -19.72 -31.45
CA GLY A 145 5.12 -20.91 -30.61
C GLY A 145 6.31 -20.88 -29.67
N CYS A 146 6.14 -21.61 -28.61
CA CYS A 146 7.12 -21.87 -27.57
C CYS A 146 8.44 -22.39 -28.13
N GLY A 147 9.43 -21.51 -28.25
CA GLY A 147 10.83 -21.84 -28.51
C GLY A 147 11.67 -21.55 -27.24
N PRO A 148 12.84 -22.20 -27.07
CA PRO A 148 13.57 -22.11 -25.82
C PRO A 148 14.11 -20.71 -25.55
N ASN A 149 13.90 -20.29 -24.33
CA ASN A 149 14.24 -19.10 -23.61
C ASN A 149 15.61 -18.47 -23.97
N THR A 150 15.59 -17.34 -24.66
CA THR A 150 16.75 -16.44 -24.74
C THR A 150 16.33 -15.01 -24.42
N GLY A 151 16.72 -14.55 -23.24
CA GLY A 151 16.98 -13.14 -22.93
C GLY A 151 15.76 -12.25 -22.75
N VAL A 152 15.24 -12.15 -21.53
CA VAL A 152 14.38 -11.05 -21.09
C VAL A 152 15.23 -9.76 -21.05
N GLN A 153 15.21 -9.01 -22.11
CA GLN A 153 15.63 -7.61 -22.13
C GLN A 153 14.38 -6.75 -22.30
N GLY A 154 13.96 -6.07 -21.27
CA GLY A 154 12.81 -5.15 -21.29
C GLY A 154 12.10 -4.98 -19.96
N GLY A 155 12.33 -5.87 -18.98
CA GLY A 155 11.69 -5.79 -17.66
C GLY A 155 12.43 -4.94 -16.63
N ASN A 156 13.69 -4.57 -16.88
CA ASN A 156 14.53 -3.93 -15.87
C ASN A 156 14.30 -2.42 -15.74
N ASP A 157 13.92 -1.74 -16.81
CA ASP A 157 13.82 -0.27 -16.80
C ASP A 157 12.70 0.25 -15.89
N CYS A 158 11.61 -0.51 -15.77
CA CYS A 158 10.51 -0.12 -14.89
C CYS A 158 10.78 -0.40 -13.40
N LEU A 159 11.60 -1.42 -13.09
CA LEU A 159 11.99 -1.78 -11.71
C LEU A 159 13.11 -0.88 -11.17
N GLU A 160 14.03 -0.42 -12.01
CA GLU A 160 15.05 0.55 -11.61
C GLU A 160 14.47 1.95 -11.37
N ALA A 161 13.39 2.31 -12.06
CA ALA A 161 12.70 3.59 -11.89
C ALA A 161 11.86 3.65 -10.59
N ALA A 162 11.48 2.51 -10.01
CA ALA A 162 10.72 2.45 -8.75
C ALA A 162 11.68 2.56 -7.54
N ARG A 163 12.25 3.75 -7.28
CA ARG A 163 12.85 4.05 -5.98
C ARG A 163 11.72 4.11 -4.95
N ALA A 164 11.44 2.98 -4.31
CA ALA A 164 10.59 2.92 -3.13
C ALA A 164 11.32 3.63 -1.98
N ARG A 165 10.80 4.77 -1.52
CA ARG A 165 11.16 5.32 -0.22
C ARG A 165 10.16 4.72 0.77
N SER A 166 10.59 3.72 1.54
CA SER A 166 9.75 3.06 2.53
C SER A 166 9.76 3.86 3.83
N GLY A 167 8.66 4.56 4.10
CA GLY A 167 8.40 5.08 5.44
C GLY A 167 7.86 3.96 6.32
N THR A 168 8.70 3.34 7.11
CA THR A 168 8.24 2.43 8.16
C THR A 168 7.82 3.28 9.35
N ALA A 169 6.53 3.55 9.48
CA ALA A 169 6.01 4.18 10.68
C ALA A 169 6.13 3.18 11.84
N MET A 170 6.95 3.49 12.84
CA MET A 170 7.04 2.71 14.07
C MET A 170 5.65 2.54 14.69
N SER A 171 5.30 1.31 15.07
CA SER A 171 4.08 0.99 15.80
C SER A 171 3.95 1.88 17.04
N ALA A 172 2.74 2.31 17.34
CA ALA A 172 2.42 3.09 18.54
C ALA A 172 2.85 2.35 19.84
N ASN A 173 3.00 1.04 19.80
CA ASN A 173 3.47 0.23 20.93
C ASN A 173 4.96 0.42 21.25
N ASP A 174 5.80 0.74 20.29
CA ASP A 174 7.24 0.93 20.55
C ASP A 174 7.53 2.25 21.27
N ARG A 175 6.65 3.25 21.12
CA ARG A 175 6.76 4.52 21.88
C ARG A 175 6.34 4.40 23.34
N ALA A 176 5.50 3.42 23.71
CA ALA A 176 5.08 3.21 25.09
C ALA A 176 6.13 2.47 25.93
N ARG A 177 6.97 1.63 25.32
CA ARG A 177 8.04 0.91 26.03
C ARG A 177 9.25 1.76 26.40
N GLY A 178 9.48 2.87 25.71
CA GLY A 178 10.64 3.75 25.97
C GLY A 178 10.47 4.70 27.16
N LYS A 179 9.29 4.79 27.79
CA LYS A 179 9.04 5.74 28.89
C LYS A 179 8.91 5.13 30.27
N ASN A 180 8.98 3.81 30.42
CA ASN A 180 8.82 3.14 31.73
C ASN A 180 10.11 2.55 32.32
N ALA A 181 11.27 3.05 31.92
CA ALA A 181 12.55 2.63 32.47
C ALA A 181 13.21 3.77 33.30
N VAL A 182 12.46 4.35 34.24
CA VAL A 182 13.06 5.18 35.29
C VAL A 182 12.27 5.00 36.59
N GLY A 183 12.88 4.34 37.57
CA GLY A 183 12.68 4.63 38.99
C GLY A 183 11.65 3.78 39.74
N HIS A 184 11.95 2.55 40.07
CA HIS A 184 11.56 1.99 41.36
C HIS A 184 12.77 1.98 42.29
N GLY A 185 12.95 3.09 42.94
CA GLY A 185 13.69 3.17 44.21
C GLY A 185 12.80 2.64 45.31
N ASN A 186 13.23 1.59 45.93
CA ASN A 186 12.70 1.02 47.18
C ASN A 186 13.08 1.92 48.34
N PRO A 187 12.22 2.34 49.21
CA PRO A 187 12.62 2.72 50.57
C PRO A 187 12.25 1.57 51.52
N ASP A 188 13.29 0.87 51.90
CA ASP A 188 13.33 0.01 53.06
C ASP A 188 13.46 0.85 54.34
N THR A 189 13.19 0.16 55.47
CA THR A 189 13.40 0.51 56.86
C THR A 189 12.26 1.27 57.54
N GLY A 190 11.67 0.73 58.55
CA GLY A 190 12.21 0.17 59.74
C GLY A 190 11.44 0.72 60.91
N GLU A 191 11.36 -0.11 61.92
CA GLU A 191 11.20 0.14 63.35
C GLU A 191 9.79 0.32 63.92
N LYS A 192 9.30 -0.72 64.59
CA LYS A 192 9.39 -1.10 66.04
C LYS A 192 8.51 -0.27 66.98
N ALA A 193 7.81 -1.09 67.79
CA ALA A 193 7.49 -0.97 69.23
C ALA A 193 6.34 0.01 69.59
N ASP A 194 5.31 -0.40 70.19
CA ASP A 194 4.96 -0.95 71.50
C ASP A 194 3.52 -1.47 71.47
#